data_a1aec4860a0cf7e23b47a52f00d1bccd
#
_entry.id   a1aec4860a0cf7e23b47a52f00d1bccd
#
_cell.length_a   1.000
_cell.length_b   1.000
_cell.length_c   1.000
_cell.angle_alpha   90.00
_cell.angle_beta   90.00
_cell.angle_gamma   90.00
#
_symmetry.space_group_name_H-M   'P 1'
#
loop_
_entity.id
_entity.type
_entity.pdbx_description
1 polymer ?
#
loop_
_entity_poly.entity_id
_entity_poly.type
_entity_poly.pdbx_seq_one_letter_code
_entity_poly.pdbx_strand_id
1 'polypeptide(L)'
;MNYELELTKIIKSDDVFMSILKNVQALQLNDCWVAAGVIRNKVWDYLHNLQTEINDIDVIYFDKSDCSTETEKFLESKLQHIMPAQPWSVKNQARMHIKNKVSPYLSSFDGVAHFPETPTAIAVRLNNEKIEIMAPYGLGDLFEGIVRPTPPFNRNSNLHTIYLNRIQNKNWCSIWHNLIIKSE
;
A
#
# COMPACT_ATOMS: atom_id res chain seq x y z
N MET A 1 8.65 -20.53 -4.84
CA MET A 1 8.93 -19.73 -3.60
C MET A 1 7.61 -19.38 -2.96
N ASN A 2 7.49 -19.46 -1.62
CA ASN A 2 6.28 -19.02 -0.94
C ASN A 2 6.44 -17.52 -0.59
N TYR A 3 5.92 -16.65 -1.44
CA TYR A 3 6.07 -15.20 -1.31
C TYR A 3 5.37 -14.63 -0.06
N GLU A 4 4.28 -15.24 0.43
CA GLU A 4 3.63 -14.78 1.66
C GLU A 4 4.51 -15.02 2.88
N LEU A 5 5.16 -16.20 2.94
CA LEU A 5 6.11 -16.52 4.00
C LEU A 5 7.32 -15.57 3.94
N GLU A 6 7.82 -15.28 2.75
CA GLU A 6 8.98 -14.39 2.58
C GLU A 6 8.64 -12.95 2.95
N LEU A 7 7.49 -12.43 2.50
CA LEU A 7 7.02 -11.10 2.91
C LEU A 7 6.87 -11.01 4.44
N THR A 8 6.30 -12.04 5.06
CA THR A 8 6.15 -12.11 6.52
C THR A 8 7.51 -12.05 7.24
N LYS A 9 8.53 -12.75 6.73
CA LYS A 9 9.89 -12.70 7.30
C LYS A 9 10.52 -11.32 7.15
N ILE A 10 10.43 -10.73 5.96
CA ILE A 10 10.97 -9.39 5.68
C ILE A 10 10.36 -8.36 6.64
N ILE A 11 9.03 -8.40 6.83
CA ILE A 11 8.34 -7.47 7.73
C ILE A 11 8.73 -7.73 9.20
N LYS A 12 8.75 -8.99 9.64
CA LYS A 12 9.07 -9.34 11.03
C LYS A 12 10.53 -9.05 11.41
N SER A 13 11.44 -9.01 10.45
CA SER A 13 12.85 -8.65 10.68
C SER A 13 13.09 -7.15 10.81
N ASP A 14 12.08 -6.31 10.60
CA ASP A 14 12.17 -4.86 10.69
C ASP A 14 11.36 -4.33 11.88
N ASP A 15 12.06 -3.93 12.95
CA ASP A 15 11.45 -3.43 14.19
C ASP A 15 10.64 -2.15 13.96
N VAL A 16 11.06 -1.30 13.02
CA VAL A 16 10.33 -0.07 12.66
C VAL A 16 9.02 -0.44 11.98
N PHE A 17 9.05 -1.36 11.02
CA PHE A 17 7.84 -1.81 10.33
C PHE A 17 6.87 -2.50 11.30
N MET A 18 7.39 -3.35 12.19
CA MET A 18 6.57 -3.98 13.23
C MET A 18 5.95 -2.96 14.19
N SER A 19 6.68 -1.88 14.53
CA SER A 19 6.14 -0.77 15.34
C SER A 19 5.02 -0.02 14.59
N ILE A 20 5.19 0.22 13.27
CA ILE A 20 4.13 0.79 12.41
C ILE A 20 2.86 -0.07 12.51
N LEU A 21 2.98 -1.39 12.31
CA LEU A 21 1.82 -2.29 12.35
C LEU A 21 1.12 -2.31 13.72
N LYS A 22 1.89 -2.32 14.81
CA LYS A 22 1.34 -2.28 16.18
C LYS A 22 0.58 -0.98 16.45
N ASN A 23 1.12 0.16 16.03
CA ASN A 23 0.48 1.46 16.21
C ASN A 23 -0.81 1.59 15.39
N VAL A 24 -0.81 1.05 14.16
CA VAL A 24 -2.03 1.02 13.33
C VAL A 24 -3.08 0.08 13.92
N GLN A 25 -2.68 -1.09 14.42
CA GLN A 25 -3.58 -2.01 15.11
C GLN A 25 -4.23 -1.35 16.34
N ALA A 26 -3.49 -0.53 17.10
CA ALA A 26 -3.99 0.16 18.27
C ALA A 26 -5.08 1.21 17.98
N LEU A 27 -5.25 1.62 16.73
CA LEU A 27 -6.38 2.47 16.32
C LEU A 27 -7.72 1.75 16.40
N GLN A 28 -7.73 0.41 16.40
CA GLN A 28 -8.93 -0.43 16.47
C GLN A 28 -10.00 -0.10 15.41
N LEU A 29 -9.55 0.34 14.24
CA LEU A 29 -10.45 0.64 13.12
C LEU A 29 -10.88 -0.64 12.40
N ASN A 30 -12.12 -0.62 11.91
CA ASN A 30 -12.63 -1.70 11.09
C ASN A 30 -11.92 -1.75 9.73
N ASP A 31 -11.61 -2.96 9.25
CA ASP A 31 -10.99 -3.21 7.93
C ASP A 31 -9.78 -2.30 7.66
N CYS A 32 -8.88 -2.19 8.68
CA CYS A 32 -7.73 -1.29 8.69
C CYS A 32 -6.43 -2.02 8.32
N TRP A 33 -5.63 -1.37 7.46
CA TRP A 33 -4.42 -1.95 6.89
C TRP A 33 -3.33 -0.89 6.67
N VAL A 34 -2.08 -1.29 6.73
CA VAL A 34 -0.95 -0.56 6.15
C VAL A 34 -0.81 -1.01 4.70
N ALA A 35 -0.68 -0.09 3.74
CA ALA A 35 -0.80 -0.43 2.32
C ALA A 35 0.29 0.22 1.45
N ALA A 36 0.34 -0.20 0.20
CA ALA A 36 1.02 0.46 -0.90
C ALA A 36 2.55 0.57 -0.78
N GLY A 37 3.05 1.79 -0.92
CA GLY A 37 4.45 2.09 -1.17
C GLY A 37 5.41 1.61 -0.10
N VAL A 38 5.04 1.68 1.15
CA VAL A 38 5.90 1.26 2.28
C VAL A 38 6.23 -0.23 2.23
N ILE A 39 5.27 -1.07 1.81
CA ILE A 39 5.46 -2.52 1.66
C ILE A 39 6.31 -2.80 0.43
N ARG A 40 5.93 -2.22 -0.72
CA ARG A 40 6.64 -2.39 -1.98
C ARG A 40 8.11 -2.01 -1.86
N ASN A 41 8.39 -0.82 -1.34
CA ASN A 41 9.76 -0.34 -1.18
C ASN A 41 10.56 -1.24 -0.25
N LYS A 42 9.97 -1.71 0.86
CA LYS A 42 10.62 -2.63 1.78
C LYS A 42 11.06 -3.93 1.12
N VAL A 43 10.21 -4.53 0.27
CA VAL A 43 10.55 -5.74 -0.47
C VAL A 43 11.61 -5.44 -1.53
N TRP A 44 11.47 -4.35 -2.28
CA TRP A 44 12.45 -3.98 -3.30
C TRP A 44 13.82 -3.62 -2.70
N ASP A 45 13.85 -2.97 -1.54
CA ASP A 45 15.09 -2.73 -0.79
C ASP A 45 15.76 -4.04 -0.39
N TYR A 46 14.99 -5.00 0.15
CA TYR A 46 15.49 -6.32 0.49
C TYR A 46 16.10 -7.06 -0.74
N LEU A 47 15.40 -7.03 -1.88
CA LEU A 47 15.85 -7.69 -3.11
C LEU A 47 17.10 -7.04 -3.72
N HIS A 48 17.33 -5.76 -3.48
CA HIS A 48 18.47 -4.99 -4.02
C HIS A 48 19.55 -4.72 -2.97
N ASN A 49 19.40 -5.23 -1.75
CA ASN A 49 20.29 -4.94 -0.62
C ASN A 49 20.46 -3.42 -0.39
N LEU A 50 19.36 -2.69 -0.42
CA LEU A 50 19.27 -1.26 -0.20
C LEU A 50 18.47 -0.96 1.08
N GLN A 51 18.54 0.30 1.52
CA GLN A 51 17.69 0.85 2.57
C GLN A 51 17.30 2.27 2.17
N THR A 52 16.06 2.41 1.67
CA THR A 52 15.50 3.72 1.32
C THR A 52 14.74 4.33 2.50
N GLU A 53 14.61 5.66 2.49
CA GLU A 53 13.77 6.35 3.48
C GLU A 53 12.28 6.06 3.27
N ILE A 54 11.54 5.99 4.38
CA ILE A 54 10.08 5.89 4.35
C ILE A 54 9.53 7.29 4.07
N ASN A 55 8.99 7.50 2.86
CA ASN A 55 8.47 8.81 2.43
C ASN A 55 6.95 8.93 2.55
N ASP A 56 6.23 7.83 2.78
CA ASP A 56 4.77 7.79 2.94
C ASP A 56 4.36 6.47 3.57
N ILE A 57 3.45 6.52 4.54
CA ILE A 57 2.84 5.32 5.15
C ILE A 57 1.33 5.43 4.95
N ASP A 58 0.84 4.76 3.91
CA ASP A 58 -0.58 4.68 3.62
C ASP A 58 -1.26 3.75 4.64
N VAL A 59 -2.06 4.31 5.52
CA VAL A 59 -2.98 3.59 6.40
C VAL A 59 -4.37 3.70 5.81
N ILE A 60 -4.96 2.59 5.45
CA ILE A 60 -6.30 2.55 4.85
C ILE A 60 -7.28 1.86 5.80
N TYR A 61 -8.53 2.29 5.78
CA TYR A 61 -9.64 1.65 6.50
C TYR A 61 -10.93 1.80 5.71
N PHE A 62 -11.98 1.11 6.12
CA PHE A 62 -13.27 1.17 5.44
C PHE A 62 -14.40 1.43 6.42
N ASP A 63 -14.97 2.63 6.35
CA ASP A 63 -16.14 3.04 7.13
C ASP A 63 -17.07 3.92 6.28
N LYS A 64 -18.28 3.41 6.00
CA LYS A 64 -19.31 4.16 5.28
C LYS A 64 -20.07 5.15 6.16
N SER A 65 -20.01 4.99 7.48
CA SER A 65 -20.76 5.82 8.41
C SER A 65 -20.13 7.20 8.60
N ASP A 66 -18.80 7.31 8.41
CA ASP A 66 -18.08 8.57 8.47
C ASP A 66 -17.04 8.66 7.35
N CYS A 67 -17.40 9.38 6.30
CA CYS A 67 -16.51 9.67 5.16
C CYS A 67 -15.84 11.05 5.25
N SER A 68 -15.81 11.66 6.44
CA SER A 68 -15.21 12.99 6.64
C SER A 68 -13.68 12.94 6.53
N THR A 69 -13.09 14.00 6.03
CA THR A 69 -11.63 14.18 6.01
C THR A 69 -11.08 14.56 7.39
N GLU A 70 -11.94 15.07 8.25
CA GLU A 70 -11.64 15.47 9.62
C GLU A 70 -11.25 14.24 10.46
N THR A 71 -12.00 13.15 10.34
CA THR A 71 -11.67 11.87 11.00
C THR A 71 -10.34 11.30 10.51
N GLU A 72 -10.06 11.36 9.20
CA GLU A 72 -8.76 10.94 8.68
C GLU A 72 -7.61 11.73 9.30
N LYS A 73 -7.72 13.08 9.34
CA LYS A 73 -6.71 13.96 9.95
C LYS A 73 -6.55 13.73 11.45
N PHE A 74 -7.65 13.45 12.15
CA PHE A 74 -7.60 13.10 13.57
C PHE A 74 -6.83 11.80 13.80
N LEU A 75 -7.06 10.77 12.97
CA LEU A 75 -6.33 9.51 13.03
C LEU A 75 -4.85 9.68 12.65
N GLU A 76 -4.54 10.48 11.64
CA GLU A 76 -3.16 10.87 11.31
C GLU A 76 -2.47 11.53 12.50
N SER A 77 -3.15 12.48 13.17
CA SER A 77 -2.58 13.15 14.34
C SER A 77 -2.35 12.22 15.53
N LYS A 78 -3.20 11.22 15.73
CA LYS A 78 -2.98 10.18 16.75
C LYS A 78 -1.72 9.37 16.46
N LEU A 79 -1.56 8.89 15.22
CA LEU A 79 -0.36 8.16 14.81
C LEU A 79 0.90 9.02 14.91
N GLN A 80 0.80 10.28 14.50
CA GLN A 80 1.88 11.25 14.61
C GLN A 80 2.30 11.50 16.07
N HIS A 81 1.34 11.48 17.01
CA HIS A 81 1.65 11.62 18.44
C HIS A 81 2.40 10.42 19.00
N ILE A 82 2.05 9.20 18.55
CA ILE A 82 2.67 7.95 19.03
C ILE A 82 4.05 7.74 18.39
N MET A 83 4.19 8.08 17.10
CA MET A 83 5.40 7.87 16.32
C MET A 83 5.66 9.10 15.43
N PRO A 84 6.21 10.19 16.00
CA PRO A 84 6.25 11.52 15.38
C PRO A 84 7.05 11.62 14.09
N ALA A 85 8.09 10.80 13.92
CA ALA A 85 9.01 10.88 12.79
C ALA A 85 8.48 10.23 11.50
N GLN A 86 7.25 9.67 11.52
CA GLN A 86 6.74 8.91 10.38
C GLN A 86 5.78 9.74 9.51
N PRO A 87 5.86 9.61 8.17
CA PRO A 87 5.00 10.32 7.23
C PRO A 87 3.66 9.60 7.06
N TRP A 88 2.77 9.74 8.04
CA TRP A 88 1.47 9.09 8.07
C TRP A 88 0.48 9.71 7.07
N SER A 89 -0.25 8.85 6.36
CA SER A 89 -1.36 9.20 5.48
C SER A 89 -2.52 8.24 5.75
N VAL A 90 -3.60 8.71 6.39
CA VAL A 90 -4.77 7.87 6.71
C VAL A 90 -5.90 8.17 5.75
N LYS A 91 -6.45 7.12 5.11
CA LYS A 91 -7.49 7.28 4.07
C LYS A 91 -8.62 6.28 4.21
N ASN A 92 -9.84 6.79 4.31
CA ASN A 92 -11.05 5.96 4.28
C ASN A 92 -11.36 5.53 2.84
N GLN A 93 -11.28 4.23 2.57
CA GLN A 93 -11.53 3.68 1.23
C GLN A 93 -13.01 3.82 0.80
N ALA A 94 -13.93 3.97 1.74
CA ALA A 94 -15.34 4.21 1.43
C ALA A 94 -15.59 5.48 0.60
N ARG A 95 -14.66 6.47 0.64
CA ARG A 95 -14.76 7.70 -0.15
C ARG A 95 -13.75 7.81 -1.30
N MET A 96 -12.73 6.93 -1.37
CA MET A 96 -11.63 7.09 -2.33
C MET A 96 -12.04 6.85 -3.80
N HIS A 97 -13.15 6.15 -4.03
CA HIS A 97 -13.76 6.00 -5.36
C HIS A 97 -14.07 7.34 -6.04
N ILE A 98 -14.37 8.39 -5.26
CA ILE A 98 -14.66 9.75 -5.76
C ILE A 98 -13.45 10.31 -6.50
N LYS A 99 -12.23 10.08 -5.99
CA LYS A 99 -10.99 10.55 -6.61
C LYS A 99 -10.77 9.97 -8.00
N ASN A 100 -11.10 8.70 -8.18
CA ASN A 100 -10.94 7.98 -9.45
C ASN A 100 -12.20 8.05 -10.33
N LYS A 101 -13.30 8.64 -9.83
CA LYS A 101 -14.59 8.73 -10.53
C LYS A 101 -15.11 7.35 -10.96
N VAL A 102 -15.00 6.37 -10.07
CA VAL A 102 -15.48 5.00 -10.26
C VAL A 102 -16.63 4.70 -9.30
N SER A 103 -17.24 3.52 -9.42
CA SER A 103 -18.28 3.05 -8.49
C SER A 103 -17.76 2.98 -7.06
N PRO A 104 -18.61 3.20 -6.04
CA PRO A 104 -18.21 3.09 -4.63
C PRO A 104 -17.58 1.75 -4.29
N TYR A 105 -16.46 1.78 -3.59
CA TYR A 105 -15.80 0.57 -3.12
C TYR A 105 -16.63 -0.13 -2.04
N LEU A 106 -16.49 -1.45 -1.95
CA LEU A 106 -17.26 -2.30 -1.04
C LEU A 106 -16.49 -2.64 0.24
N SER A 107 -15.14 -2.49 0.23
CA SER A 107 -14.22 -2.84 1.32
C SER A 107 -12.86 -2.20 1.09
N SER A 108 -11.93 -2.32 2.04
CA SER A 108 -10.51 -1.98 1.81
C SER A 108 -9.88 -2.87 0.72
N PHE A 109 -10.29 -4.14 0.62
CA PHE A 109 -9.84 -5.03 -0.46
C PHE A 109 -10.17 -4.47 -1.84
N ASP A 110 -11.41 -4.01 -2.03
CA ASP A 110 -11.84 -3.40 -3.29
C ASP A 110 -11.06 -2.11 -3.57
N GLY A 111 -10.82 -1.28 -2.54
CA GLY A 111 -9.96 -0.10 -2.64
C GLY A 111 -8.54 -0.42 -3.10
N VAL A 112 -7.89 -1.45 -2.49
CA VAL A 112 -6.54 -1.91 -2.86
C VAL A 112 -6.51 -2.48 -4.28
N ALA A 113 -7.55 -3.20 -4.69
CA ALA A 113 -7.68 -3.71 -6.06
C ALA A 113 -7.74 -2.58 -7.11
N HIS A 114 -8.07 -1.35 -6.70
CA HIS A 114 -8.06 -0.16 -7.53
C HIS A 114 -6.79 0.70 -7.35
N PHE A 115 -5.69 0.15 -6.84
CA PHE A 115 -4.39 0.81 -6.90
C PHE A 115 -3.78 0.65 -8.31
N PRO A 116 -3.00 1.63 -8.77
CA PRO A 116 -2.60 1.67 -10.19
C PRO A 116 -1.67 0.55 -10.64
N GLU A 117 -0.77 0.07 -9.75
CA GLU A 117 0.24 -0.94 -10.10
C GLU A 117 0.07 -2.21 -9.26
N THR A 118 0.28 -3.37 -9.86
CA THR A 118 0.17 -4.66 -9.17
C THR A 118 1.11 -4.79 -7.96
N PRO A 119 2.41 -4.38 -8.00
CA PRO A 119 3.27 -4.45 -6.82
C PRO A 119 2.96 -3.40 -5.75
N THR A 120 2.08 -2.43 -6.05
CA THR A 120 1.58 -1.44 -5.09
C THR A 120 0.23 -1.84 -4.51
N ALA A 121 -0.53 -2.68 -5.21
CA ALA A 121 -1.84 -3.17 -4.77
C ALA A 121 -1.72 -4.27 -3.72
N ILE A 122 -1.09 -3.92 -2.59
CA ILE A 122 -0.81 -4.81 -1.47
C ILE A 122 -1.06 -4.07 -0.16
N ALA A 123 -1.60 -4.78 0.81
CA ALA A 123 -1.73 -4.29 2.17
C ALA A 123 -1.41 -5.39 3.19
N VAL A 124 -0.98 -4.98 4.37
CA VAL A 124 -0.70 -5.87 5.48
C VAL A 124 -1.28 -5.32 6.77
N ARG A 125 -1.64 -6.18 7.70
CA ARG A 125 -2.02 -5.80 9.06
C ARG A 125 -1.52 -6.79 10.08
N LEU A 126 -1.39 -6.35 11.32
CA LEU A 126 -1.16 -7.22 12.45
C LEU A 126 -2.52 -7.63 13.04
N ASN A 127 -2.75 -8.92 13.20
CA ASN A 127 -3.93 -9.47 13.86
C ASN A 127 -3.49 -10.60 14.79
N ASN A 128 -3.65 -10.42 16.12
CA ASN A 128 -3.21 -11.39 17.14
C ASN A 128 -1.81 -11.96 16.86
N GLU A 129 -0.82 -11.09 16.70
CA GLU A 129 0.60 -11.39 16.41
C GLU A 129 0.87 -12.05 15.05
N LYS A 130 -0.16 -12.28 14.24
CA LYS A 130 -0.04 -12.75 12.85
C LYS A 130 -0.08 -11.57 11.90
N ILE A 131 0.80 -11.59 10.90
CA ILE A 131 0.71 -10.69 9.77
C ILE A 131 -0.29 -11.29 8.78
N GLU A 132 -1.37 -10.56 8.53
CA GLU A 132 -2.31 -10.85 7.45
C GLU A 132 -1.92 -10.05 6.23
N ILE A 133 -2.02 -10.66 5.06
CA ILE A 133 -1.62 -10.08 3.78
C ILE A 133 -2.84 -9.99 2.87
N MET A 134 -3.03 -8.84 2.27
CA MET A 134 -4.02 -8.58 1.23
C MET A 134 -3.27 -8.26 -0.06
N ALA A 135 -3.45 -9.09 -1.08
CA ALA A 135 -2.81 -8.92 -2.39
C ALA A 135 -3.77 -9.37 -3.49
N PRO A 136 -4.68 -8.52 -3.96
CA PRO A 136 -5.68 -8.87 -4.97
C PRO A 136 -5.11 -9.51 -6.24
N TYR A 137 -3.88 -9.16 -6.59
CA TYR A 137 -3.20 -9.66 -7.79
C TYR A 137 -2.02 -10.60 -7.46
N GLY A 138 -1.97 -11.09 -6.21
CA GLY A 138 -0.86 -11.90 -5.72
C GLY A 138 0.41 -11.08 -5.44
N LEU A 139 1.47 -11.78 -5.07
CA LEU A 139 2.77 -11.19 -4.71
C LEU A 139 3.85 -11.40 -5.77
N GLY A 140 3.54 -12.12 -6.85
CA GLY A 140 4.53 -12.46 -7.89
C GLY A 140 5.23 -11.23 -8.44
N ASP A 141 4.47 -10.27 -8.95
CA ASP A 141 5.01 -9.04 -9.53
C ASP A 141 5.89 -8.24 -8.55
N LEU A 142 5.51 -8.21 -7.27
CA LEU A 142 6.31 -7.55 -6.24
C LEU A 142 7.70 -8.16 -6.10
N PHE A 143 7.79 -9.49 -5.98
CA PHE A 143 9.06 -10.20 -5.76
C PHE A 143 9.88 -10.40 -7.03
N GLU A 144 9.23 -10.42 -8.19
CA GLU A 144 9.89 -10.53 -9.49
C GLU A 144 10.31 -9.17 -10.07
N GLY A 145 10.03 -8.08 -9.33
CA GLY A 145 10.38 -6.71 -9.77
C GLY A 145 9.58 -6.24 -10.98
N ILE A 146 8.38 -6.79 -11.19
CA ILE A 146 7.53 -6.43 -12.33
C ILE A 146 6.55 -5.34 -11.91
N VAL A 147 6.52 -4.26 -12.66
CA VAL A 147 5.55 -3.18 -12.50
C VAL A 147 4.62 -3.21 -13.70
N ARG A 148 3.37 -3.60 -13.48
CA ARG A 148 2.32 -3.56 -14.51
C ARG A 148 1.06 -2.87 -13.99
N PRO A 149 0.21 -2.36 -14.88
CA PRO A 149 -1.05 -1.78 -14.45
C PRO A 149 -1.97 -2.87 -13.89
N THR A 150 -2.74 -2.53 -12.86
CA THR A 150 -3.85 -3.38 -12.42
C THR A 150 -4.97 -3.36 -13.47
N PRO A 151 -5.90 -4.35 -13.49
CA PRO A 151 -6.99 -4.39 -14.45
C PRO A 151 -7.78 -3.09 -14.59
N PRO A 152 -8.11 -2.34 -13.51
CA PRO A 152 -8.77 -1.04 -13.64
C PRO A 152 -7.94 0.02 -14.38
N PHE A 153 -6.62 -0.13 -14.45
CA PHE A 153 -5.68 0.81 -15.06
C PHE A 153 -5.04 0.29 -16.34
N ASN A 154 -5.54 -0.81 -16.91
CA ASN A 154 -5.02 -1.37 -18.16
C ASN A 154 -5.21 -0.40 -19.34
N ARG A 155 -4.58 -0.70 -20.49
CA ARG A 155 -4.57 0.17 -21.68
C ARG A 155 -5.95 0.53 -22.24
N ASN A 156 -6.97 -0.27 -21.95
CA ASN A 156 -8.35 -0.04 -22.42
C ASN A 156 -9.17 0.83 -21.45
N SER A 157 -8.57 1.20 -20.30
CA SER A 157 -9.23 2.00 -19.26
C SER A 157 -8.94 3.48 -19.42
N ASN A 158 -9.93 4.32 -19.11
CA ASN A 158 -9.76 5.77 -18.97
C ASN A 158 -8.76 6.15 -17.87
N LEU A 159 -8.46 5.22 -16.96
CA LEU A 159 -7.50 5.42 -15.87
C LEU A 159 -6.06 5.08 -16.27
N HIS A 160 -5.82 4.53 -17.47
CA HIS A 160 -4.48 4.13 -17.90
C HIS A 160 -3.45 5.28 -17.89
N THR A 161 -3.87 6.48 -18.24
CA THR A 161 -3.02 7.68 -18.21
C THR A 161 -2.48 7.95 -16.79
N ILE A 162 -3.24 7.62 -15.74
CA ILE A 162 -2.79 7.75 -14.36
C ILE A 162 -1.61 6.80 -14.09
N TYR A 163 -1.71 5.55 -14.54
CA TYR A 163 -0.62 4.58 -14.45
C TYR A 163 0.64 5.08 -15.20
N LEU A 164 0.50 5.50 -16.44
CA LEU A 164 1.63 5.99 -17.25
C LEU A 164 2.34 7.19 -16.59
N ASN A 165 1.57 8.16 -16.12
CA ASN A 165 2.12 9.32 -15.41
C ASN A 165 2.85 8.92 -14.13
N ARG A 166 2.34 7.91 -13.41
CA ARG A 166 2.97 7.45 -12.16
C ARG A 166 4.30 6.77 -12.43
N ILE A 167 4.38 5.84 -13.39
CA ILE A 167 5.67 5.16 -13.71
C ILE A 167 6.73 6.15 -14.19
N GLN A 168 6.33 7.18 -14.92
CA GLN A 168 7.23 8.24 -15.37
C GLN A 168 7.72 9.11 -14.19
N ASN A 169 6.80 9.58 -13.33
CA ASN A 169 7.14 10.52 -12.25
C ASN A 169 7.85 9.85 -11.07
N LYS A 170 7.55 8.58 -10.78
CA LYS A 170 8.15 7.86 -9.64
C LYS A 170 9.58 7.41 -9.91
N ASN A 171 9.95 7.23 -11.18
CA ASN A 171 11.31 6.89 -11.62
C ASN A 171 11.96 5.76 -10.80
N TRP A 172 11.20 4.72 -10.48
CA TRP A 172 11.64 3.64 -9.59
C TRP A 172 12.92 2.95 -10.06
N CYS A 173 13.10 2.82 -11.38
CA CYS A 173 14.29 2.17 -11.96
C CYS A 173 15.60 2.91 -11.66
N SER A 174 15.57 4.19 -11.26
CA SER A 174 16.78 4.89 -10.83
C SER A 174 17.27 4.45 -9.44
N ILE A 175 16.38 3.85 -8.64
CA ILE A 175 16.68 3.34 -7.29
C ILE A 175 16.85 1.83 -7.34
N TRP A 176 15.89 1.12 -7.93
CA TRP A 176 15.86 -0.35 -8.03
C TRP A 176 16.07 -0.78 -9.49
N HIS A 177 17.31 -1.02 -9.87
CA HIS A 177 17.74 -1.16 -11.28
C HIS A 177 17.19 -2.39 -12.01
N ASN A 178 16.74 -3.42 -11.26
CA ASN A 178 16.26 -4.68 -11.86
C ASN A 178 14.75 -4.70 -12.12
N LEU A 179 14.08 -3.55 -11.98
CA LEU A 179 12.63 -3.49 -12.22
C LEU A 179 12.29 -3.56 -13.71
N ILE A 180 11.22 -4.28 -14.01
CA ILE A 180 10.68 -4.46 -15.35
C ILE A 180 9.34 -3.72 -15.44
N ILE A 181 9.34 -2.60 -16.15
CA ILE A 181 8.12 -1.83 -16.36
C ILE A 181 7.34 -2.40 -17.55
N LYS A 182 6.09 -2.76 -17.32
CA LYS A 182 5.13 -3.20 -18.35
C LYS A 182 4.14 -2.08 -18.59
N SER A 183 3.93 -1.71 -19.83
CA SER A 183 2.93 -0.70 -20.22
C SER A 183 1.54 -1.31 -20.47
N GLU A 184 1.45 -2.63 -20.46
CA GLU A 184 0.23 -3.39 -20.73
C GLU A 184 -0.07 -4.39 -19.61
#